data_7c6a512e9c485f5fec04af6d87f986cf
#
_entry.id   7c6a512e9c485f5fec04af6d87f986cf
#
_cell.length_a   1.000
_cell.length_b   1.000
_cell.length_c   1.000
_cell.angle_alpha   90.00
_cell.angle_beta   90.00
_cell.angle_gamma   90.00
#
_symmetry.space_group_name_H-M   'P 1'
#
loop_
_entity.id
_entity.type
_entity.pdbx_description
1 polymer ?
#
loop_
_entity_poly.entity_id
_entity_poly.type
_entity_poly.pdbx_seq_one_letter_code
_entity_poly.pdbx_strand_id
1 'polypeptide(L)'
;MSVLKVDTIQTTAGAAPTTKDLGFAAGSVIQVVNTLSTTADAANVSANFPVASGFKLSITPKFTSSKVLVIFAIDAWIDQGSNVNKIGKYAIRLNSQSNTTVAHLRYGVNFAGGTAGSQDVGGQITLTYMDSPNSTSAQEYELVLGRWSSTYTNNVKINGGGFGHSAITLMEIAQ
;
A
#
# COMPACT_ATOMS: atom_id res chain seq x y z
N MET A 1 1.59 24.80 37.80
CA MET A 1 0.76 24.17 36.76
C MET A 1 0.42 22.75 37.22
N SER A 2 -0.87 22.42 37.40
CA SER A 2 -1.29 21.08 37.84
C SER A 2 -1.39 20.17 36.64
N VAL A 3 -0.76 19.00 36.69
CA VAL A 3 -0.83 17.99 35.65
C VAL A 3 -1.72 16.84 36.17
N LEU A 4 -2.82 16.56 35.47
CA LEU A 4 -3.62 15.35 35.72
C LEU A 4 -2.93 14.18 35.00
N LYS A 5 -2.49 13.19 35.78
CA LYS A 5 -2.02 11.91 35.26
C LYS A 5 -3.16 10.92 35.32
N VAL A 6 -3.51 10.31 34.20
CA VAL A 6 -4.57 9.30 34.10
C VAL A 6 -3.96 8.00 33.57
N ASP A 7 -4.01 6.95 34.33
CA ASP A 7 -3.47 5.63 33.92
C ASP A 7 -4.42 4.91 32.96
N THR A 8 -5.72 5.12 33.14
CA THR A 8 -6.75 4.46 32.30
C THR A 8 -7.93 5.39 32.11
N ILE A 9 -8.41 5.52 30.88
CA ILE A 9 -9.66 6.20 30.54
C ILE A 9 -10.68 5.10 30.17
N GLN A 10 -11.81 5.09 30.84
CA GLN A 10 -12.92 4.18 30.58
C GLN A 10 -14.23 4.96 30.47
N THR A 11 -15.21 4.39 29.76
CA THR A 11 -16.59 4.89 29.80
C THR A 11 -17.19 4.65 31.18
N THR A 12 -18.31 5.31 31.51
CA THR A 12 -19.07 5.05 32.75
C THR A 12 -19.49 3.58 32.93
N ALA A 13 -19.57 2.81 31.83
CA ALA A 13 -19.85 1.38 31.86
C ALA A 13 -18.59 0.50 31.97
N GLY A 14 -17.39 1.10 32.17
CA GLY A 14 -16.12 0.37 32.31
C GLY A 14 -15.55 -0.16 30.98
N ALA A 15 -16.16 0.17 29.85
CA ALA A 15 -15.67 -0.23 28.56
C ALA A 15 -14.50 0.68 28.07
N ALA A 16 -13.69 0.20 27.14
CA ALA A 16 -12.72 1.04 26.46
C ALA A 16 -13.45 2.17 25.69
N PRO A 17 -12.96 3.42 25.77
CA PRO A 17 -13.60 4.54 25.08
C PRO A 17 -13.52 4.38 23.57
N THR A 18 -14.57 4.83 22.90
CA THR A 18 -14.59 4.97 21.42
C THR A 18 -14.00 6.31 20.99
N THR A 19 -13.79 6.50 19.69
CA THR A 19 -13.38 7.81 19.14
C THR A 19 -14.33 8.93 19.54
N LYS A 20 -15.65 8.66 19.56
CA LYS A 20 -16.69 9.61 19.96
C LYS A 20 -16.56 9.99 21.44
N ASP A 21 -16.31 9.03 22.32
CA ASP A 21 -16.16 9.28 23.77
C ASP A 21 -14.96 10.17 24.08
N LEU A 22 -13.92 10.14 23.23
CA LEU A 22 -12.74 10.99 23.33
C LEU A 22 -12.86 12.31 22.54
N GLY A 23 -14.05 12.59 21.97
CA GLY A 23 -14.32 13.84 21.27
C GLY A 23 -13.75 13.94 19.84
N PHE A 24 -13.30 12.83 19.26
CA PHE A 24 -12.92 12.83 17.84
C PHE A 24 -14.19 12.88 16.97
N ALA A 25 -14.28 13.89 16.11
CA ALA A 25 -15.32 13.91 15.08
C ALA A 25 -15.09 12.77 14.08
N ALA A 26 -16.17 12.19 13.56
CA ALA A 26 -16.07 11.21 12.47
C ALA A 26 -15.31 11.83 11.27
N GLY A 27 -14.39 11.08 10.70
CA GLY A 27 -13.49 11.55 9.65
C GLY A 27 -12.20 12.22 10.13
N SER A 28 -12.04 12.47 11.43
CA SER A 28 -10.77 12.99 11.97
C SER A 28 -9.63 11.99 11.76
N VAL A 29 -8.46 12.51 11.39
CA VAL A 29 -7.23 11.70 11.35
C VAL A 29 -6.68 11.57 12.77
N ILE A 30 -6.58 10.34 13.27
CA ILE A 30 -6.11 10.02 14.63
C ILE A 30 -4.59 9.86 14.65
N GLN A 31 -4.03 9.17 13.66
CA GLN A 31 -2.60 8.98 13.49
C GLN A 31 -2.24 8.79 12.02
N VAL A 32 -0.99 9.11 11.70
CA VAL A 32 -0.39 8.89 10.38
C VAL A 32 0.93 8.18 10.57
N VAL A 33 1.17 7.14 9.80
CA VAL A 33 2.48 6.51 9.65
C VAL A 33 2.86 6.48 8.19
N ASN A 34 4.14 6.68 7.89
CA ASN A 34 4.63 6.64 6.52
C ASN A 34 6.01 5.98 6.43
N THR A 35 6.35 5.52 5.23
CA THR A 35 7.70 5.10 4.88
C THR A 35 7.99 5.48 3.44
N LEU A 36 9.25 5.70 3.15
CA LEU A 36 9.76 6.04 1.83
C LEU A 36 10.82 5.00 1.42
N SER A 37 10.72 4.51 0.19
CA SER A 37 11.78 3.73 -0.45
C SER A 37 12.48 4.58 -1.50
N THR A 38 13.78 4.78 -1.33
CA THR A 38 14.65 5.53 -2.24
C THR A 38 15.64 4.60 -2.97
N THR A 39 15.58 3.30 -2.69
CA THR A 39 16.47 2.31 -3.28
C THR A 39 16.02 2.01 -4.70
N ALA A 40 16.94 2.07 -5.66
CA ALA A 40 16.69 1.63 -7.02
C ALA A 40 16.33 0.13 -7.04
N ASP A 41 15.36 -0.24 -7.87
CA ASP A 41 14.86 -1.62 -8.00
C ASP A 41 14.49 -2.26 -6.65
N ALA A 42 13.89 -1.47 -5.74
CA ALA A 42 13.57 -1.89 -4.37
C ALA A 42 12.71 -3.17 -4.32
N ALA A 43 11.93 -3.40 -5.37
CA ALA A 43 11.25 -4.67 -5.61
C ALA A 43 11.27 -4.97 -7.10
N ASN A 44 11.63 -6.21 -7.44
CA ASN A 44 11.73 -6.67 -8.81
C ASN A 44 11.17 -8.10 -8.91
N VAL A 45 10.14 -8.27 -9.72
CA VAL A 45 9.53 -9.58 -9.94
C VAL A 45 9.38 -9.89 -11.41
N SER A 46 9.66 -11.14 -11.76
CA SER A 46 9.46 -11.72 -13.10
C SER A 46 8.40 -12.81 -13.12
N ALA A 47 7.68 -12.98 -12.01
CA ALA A 47 6.66 -14.00 -11.85
C ALA A 47 5.25 -13.45 -12.15
N ASN A 48 4.28 -14.35 -12.23
CA ASN A 48 2.88 -13.98 -12.34
C ASN A 48 2.39 -13.35 -11.03
N PHE A 49 1.49 -12.40 -11.15
CA PHE A 49 0.79 -11.76 -10.04
C PHE A 49 -0.05 -12.76 -9.21
N PRO A 50 -0.15 -12.61 -7.89
CA PRO A 50 0.49 -11.60 -7.03
C PRO A 50 1.76 -12.14 -6.36
N VAL A 51 2.82 -11.33 -6.33
CA VAL A 51 4.05 -11.64 -5.60
C VAL A 51 4.34 -10.52 -4.60
N ALA A 52 4.68 -10.89 -3.37
CA ALA A 52 5.10 -9.96 -2.32
C ALA A 52 6.34 -9.18 -2.77
N SER A 53 6.28 -7.86 -2.65
CA SER A 53 7.43 -7.01 -2.98
C SER A 53 8.40 -6.83 -1.81
N GLY A 54 7.94 -7.08 -0.58
CA GLY A 54 8.65 -6.69 0.64
C GLY A 54 8.49 -5.20 0.99
N PHE A 55 7.89 -4.39 0.12
CA PHE A 55 7.60 -2.98 0.43
C PHE A 55 6.26 -2.90 1.17
N LYS A 56 6.34 -2.71 2.49
CA LYS A 56 5.23 -2.84 3.41
C LYS A 56 5.35 -1.88 4.58
N LEU A 57 4.22 -1.62 5.24
CA LEU A 57 4.12 -0.78 6.42
C LEU A 57 2.99 -1.27 7.32
N SER A 58 3.15 -1.10 8.63
CA SER A 58 2.14 -1.45 9.63
C SER A 58 1.65 -0.21 10.36
N ILE A 59 0.37 -0.25 10.76
CA ILE A 59 -0.26 0.68 11.67
C ILE A 59 -1.00 -0.10 12.76
N THR A 60 -0.97 0.38 13.99
CA THR A 60 -1.75 -0.19 15.10
C THR A 60 -2.90 0.76 15.41
N PRO A 61 -4.14 0.47 14.97
CA PRO A 61 -5.28 1.34 15.22
C PRO A 61 -5.52 1.53 16.71
N LYS A 62 -5.90 2.72 17.11
CA LYS A 62 -6.22 3.06 18.50
C LYS A 62 -7.63 2.58 18.90
N PHE A 63 -8.52 2.49 17.91
CA PHE A 63 -9.91 2.09 18.14
C PHE A 63 -10.35 1.02 17.16
N THR A 64 -11.15 0.07 17.63
CA THR A 64 -11.70 -1.01 16.80
C THR A 64 -12.66 -0.49 15.73
N SER A 65 -13.33 0.65 15.98
CA SER A 65 -14.24 1.28 15.03
C SER A 65 -13.53 2.08 13.93
N SER A 66 -12.25 2.38 14.10
CA SER A 66 -11.50 3.18 13.12
C SER A 66 -11.38 2.49 11.78
N LYS A 67 -11.28 3.30 10.73
CA LYS A 67 -10.84 2.87 9.40
C LYS A 67 -9.38 3.23 9.18
N VAL A 68 -8.75 2.54 8.24
CA VAL A 68 -7.39 2.85 7.81
C VAL A 68 -7.40 3.23 6.33
N LEU A 69 -7.08 4.49 6.04
CA LEU A 69 -6.81 4.92 4.67
C LEU A 69 -5.38 4.50 4.31
N VAL A 70 -5.27 3.65 3.29
CA VAL A 70 -4.02 3.11 2.76
C VAL A 70 -3.71 3.79 1.45
N ILE A 71 -2.54 4.41 1.33
CA ILE A 71 -2.07 5.09 0.11
C ILE A 71 -0.69 4.57 -0.23
N PHE A 72 -0.54 4.01 -1.44
CA PHE A 72 0.74 3.67 -2.04
C PHE A 72 0.98 4.61 -3.23
N ALA A 73 1.94 5.51 -3.09
CA ALA A 73 2.47 6.30 -4.20
C ALA A 73 3.72 5.58 -4.73
N ILE A 74 3.66 5.07 -5.95
CA ILE A 74 4.62 4.11 -6.49
C ILE A 74 5.29 4.70 -7.72
N ASP A 75 6.62 4.70 -7.75
CA ASP A 75 7.37 4.82 -8.99
C ASP A 75 7.40 3.43 -9.67
N ALA A 76 6.41 3.21 -10.52
CA ALA A 76 6.23 1.96 -11.24
C ALA A 76 7.19 1.89 -12.43
N TRP A 77 7.84 0.72 -12.59
CA TRP A 77 8.78 0.50 -13.66
C TRP A 77 8.62 -0.89 -14.25
N ILE A 78 8.66 -0.98 -15.56
CA ILE A 78 8.60 -2.23 -16.30
C ILE A 78 9.75 -2.25 -17.28
N ASP A 79 10.70 -3.13 -17.03
CA ASP A 79 11.85 -3.23 -17.89
C ASP A 79 11.78 -4.46 -18.78
N GLN A 80 12.73 -4.51 -19.65
CA GLN A 80 13.12 -5.50 -20.62
C GLN A 80 12.25 -6.76 -20.72
N GLY A 81 11.82 -7.03 -21.88
CA GLY A 81 11.24 -8.28 -22.34
C GLY A 81 11.20 -8.24 -23.84
N SER A 82 11.34 -9.37 -24.48
CA SER A 82 11.26 -9.52 -25.93
C SER A 82 9.85 -9.30 -26.48
N ASN A 83 8.85 -9.07 -25.62
CA ASN A 83 7.46 -8.95 -26.03
C ASN A 83 7.06 -7.50 -26.30
N VAL A 84 6.16 -7.34 -27.28
CA VAL A 84 5.52 -6.07 -27.64
C VAL A 84 4.68 -5.45 -26.51
N ASN A 85 4.27 -6.25 -25.51
CA ASN A 85 3.43 -5.80 -24.42
C ASN A 85 4.22 -5.72 -23.11
N LYS A 86 4.31 -4.52 -22.55
CA LYS A 86 4.96 -4.26 -21.26
C LYS A 86 3.90 -3.82 -20.26
N ILE A 87 3.33 -4.80 -19.57
CA ILE A 87 2.24 -4.56 -18.63
C ILE A 87 2.53 -5.29 -17.32
N GLY A 88 2.53 -4.51 -16.24
CA GLY A 88 2.60 -4.98 -14.87
C GLY A 88 1.27 -4.84 -14.16
N LYS A 89 1.12 -5.59 -13.08
CA LYS A 89 0.07 -5.42 -12.08
C LYS A 89 0.69 -4.97 -10.78
N TYR A 90 -0.01 -4.07 -10.12
CA TYR A 90 0.31 -3.56 -8.79
C TYR A 90 -0.96 -3.65 -7.94
N ALA A 91 -0.85 -4.07 -6.71
CA ALA A 91 -2.00 -4.11 -5.80
C ALA A 91 -1.57 -4.01 -4.35
N ILE A 92 -2.51 -3.69 -3.47
CA ILE A 92 -2.34 -3.69 -2.02
C ILE A 92 -2.76 -5.07 -1.50
N ARG A 93 -1.94 -5.67 -0.63
CA ARG A 93 -2.25 -6.89 0.10
C ARG A 93 -2.40 -6.57 1.59
N LEU A 94 -3.47 -7.08 2.17
CA LEU A 94 -3.79 -6.99 3.61
C LEU A 94 -3.18 -8.21 4.30
N ASN A 95 -1.91 -8.13 4.72
CA ASN A 95 -1.20 -9.28 5.28
C ASN A 95 -1.82 -9.78 6.59
N SER A 96 -2.31 -8.87 7.43
CA SER A 96 -2.98 -9.22 8.70
C SER A 96 -4.40 -9.77 8.50
N GLN A 97 -4.93 -9.77 7.27
CA GLN A 97 -6.28 -10.20 6.94
C GLN A 97 -6.22 -11.33 5.89
N SER A 98 -5.62 -12.46 6.26
CA SER A 98 -5.52 -13.66 5.41
C SER A 98 -4.86 -13.40 4.05
N ASN A 99 -3.93 -12.45 3.96
CA ASN A 99 -3.24 -12.05 2.74
C ASN A 99 -4.21 -11.65 1.59
N THR A 100 -5.35 -11.06 1.92
CA THR A 100 -6.32 -10.58 0.93
C THR A 100 -5.72 -9.48 0.07
N THR A 101 -5.84 -9.60 -1.24
CA THR A 101 -5.34 -8.61 -2.21
C THR A 101 -6.48 -7.71 -2.67
N VAL A 102 -6.29 -6.40 -2.54
CA VAL A 102 -7.25 -5.34 -2.87
C VAL A 102 -6.59 -4.25 -3.71
N ALA A 103 -7.39 -3.31 -4.22
CA ALA A 103 -6.91 -2.13 -4.96
C ALA A 103 -5.93 -2.49 -6.11
N HIS A 104 -6.40 -3.30 -7.05
CA HIS A 104 -5.60 -3.72 -8.20
C HIS A 104 -5.47 -2.61 -9.24
N LEU A 105 -4.27 -2.38 -9.75
CA LEU A 105 -3.97 -1.51 -10.88
C LEU A 105 -3.15 -2.25 -11.94
N ARG A 106 -3.49 -2.02 -13.19
CA ARG A 106 -2.68 -2.40 -14.35
C ARG A 106 -1.96 -1.17 -14.88
N TYR A 107 -0.65 -1.24 -15.03
CA TYR A 107 0.18 -0.17 -15.57
C TYR A 107 1.06 -0.71 -16.69
N GLY A 108 1.28 0.10 -17.72
CA GLY A 108 2.16 -0.24 -18.82
C GLY A 108 1.59 0.13 -20.18
N VAL A 109 2.27 -0.30 -21.22
CA VAL A 109 1.92 -0.01 -22.62
C VAL A 109 1.75 -1.29 -23.44
N ASN A 110 0.87 -1.21 -24.41
CA ASN A 110 0.62 -2.26 -25.39
C ASN A 110 1.06 -1.71 -26.75
N PHE A 111 2.09 -2.30 -27.34
CA PHE A 111 2.56 -1.91 -28.67
C PHE A 111 1.87 -2.79 -29.71
N ALA A 112 0.87 -2.25 -30.41
CA ALA A 112 0.20 -2.97 -31.50
C ALA A 112 1.14 -3.03 -32.72
N GLY A 113 1.55 -4.23 -33.13
CA GLY A 113 2.16 -4.51 -34.44
C GLY A 113 3.63 -4.15 -34.59
N GLY A 114 4.38 -3.86 -33.53
CA GLY A 114 5.80 -3.52 -33.58
C GLY A 114 6.69 -4.48 -32.79
N THR A 115 7.94 -4.62 -33.22
CA THR A 115 9.00 -5.15 -32.36
C THR A 115 9.26 -4.10 -31.27
N ALA A 116 8.77 -4.33 -30.04
CA ALA A 116 9.17 -3.48 -28.94
C ALA A 116 10.66 -3.70 -28.74
N GLY A 117 11.45 -2.70 -29.12
CA GLY A 117 12.84 -2.64 -28.70
C GLY A 117 12.91 -2.71 -27.16
N SER A 118 14.10 -2.84 -26.61
CA SER A 118 14.39 -2.88 -25.18
C SER A 118 14.07 -1.56 -24.44
N GLN A 119 12.87 -1.01 -24.67
CA GLN A 119 12.46 0.24 -24.00
C GLN A 119 11.78 -0.09 -22.68
N ASP A 120 12.20 0.61 -21.66
CA ASP A 120 11.57 0.58 -20.35
C ASP A 120 10.35 1.49 -20.31
N VAL A 121 9.39 1.15 -19.45
CA VAL A 121 8.19 1.96 -19.22
C VAL A 121 8.13 2.29 -17.74
N GLY A 122 8.19 3.56 -17.41
CA GLY A 122 8.13 4.03 -16.03
C GLY A 122 7.14 5.17 -15.84
N GLY A 123 6.68 5.37 -14.62
CA GLY A 123 5.82 6.49 -14.21
C GLY A 123 5.22 6.32 -12.85
N GLN A 124 4.71 7.43 -12.32
CA GLN A 124 4.08 7.46 -11.00
C GLN A 124 2.66 6.90 -11.08
N ILE A 125 2.34 6.00 -10.15
CA ILE A 125 1.00 5.48 -9.96
C ILE A 125 0.61 5.60 -8.49
N THR A 126 -0.69 5.69 -8.22
CA THR A 126 -1.21 5.71 -6.85
C THR A 126 -2.28 4.63 -6.69
N LEU A 127 -2.14 3.84 -5.64
CA LEU A 127 -3.15 2.90 -5.19
C LEU A 127 -3.72 3.41 -3.87
N THR A 128 -5.04 3.42 -3.75
CA THR A 128 -5.73 3.80 -2.51
C THR A 128 -6.72 2.73 -2.10
N TYR A 129 -6.85 2.51 -0.80
CA TYR A 129 -7.84 1.60 -0.23
C TYR A 129 -8.27 2.10 1.15
N MET A 130 -9.56 1.96 1.46
CA MET A 130 -10.09 2.23 2.80
C MET A 130 -10.41 0.91 3.46
N ASP A 131 -9.63 0.54 4.45
CA ASP A 131 -9.82 -0.68 5.23
C ASP A 131 -10.67 -0.44 6.48
N SER A 132 -11.34 -1.50 6.94
CA SER A 132 -12.08 -1.55 8.21
C SER A 132 -11.59 -2.76 8.99
N PRO A 133 -10.43 -2.70 9.64
CA PRO A 133 -9.79 -3.87 10.24
C PRO A 133 -10.55 -4.41 11.46
N ASN A 134 -11.42 -3.61 12.07
CA ASN A 134 -12.18 -3.95 13.29
C ASN A 134 -11.27 -4.50 14.40
N SER A 135 -10.07 -3.96 14.54
CA SER A 135 -9.01 -4.47 15.41
C SER A 135 -8.11 -3.33 15.88
N THR A 136 -7.60 -3.47 17.09
CA THR A 136 -6.52 -2.65 17.66
C THR A 136 -5.15 -3.36 17.61
N SER A 137 -5.07 -4.52 16.97
CA SER A 137 -3.79 -5.17 16.66
C SER A 137 -3.12 -4.54 15.46
N ALA A 138 -1.81 -4.71 15.33
CA ALA A 138 -1.06 -4.21 14.18
C ALA A 138 -1.62 -4.76 12.86
N GLN A 139 -1.87 -3.86 11.92
CA GLN A 139 -2.34 -4.17 10.56
C GLN A 139 -1.23 -3.88 9.57
N GLU A 140 -0.79 -4.89 8.83
CA GLU A 140 0.28 -4.76 7.85
C GLU A 140 -0.30 -4.74 6.42
N TYR A 141 0.12 -3.74 5.66
CA TYR A 141 -0.23 -3.53 4.25
C TYR A 141 1.03 -3.63 3.41
N GLU A 142 0.98 -4.43 2.35
CA GLU A 142 2.12 -4.70 1.48
C GLU A 142 1.77 -4.46 0.02
N LEU A 143 2.72 -3.90 -0.73
CA LEU A 143 2.65 -3.87 -2.18
C LEU A 143 2.89 -5.27 -2.72
N VAL A 144 1.99 -5.76 -3.57
CA VAL A 144 2.21 -6.94 -4.39
C VAL A 144 2.24 -6.55 -5.85
N LEU A 145 3.11 -7.18 -6.60
CA LEU A 145 3.30 -6.88 -8.02
C LEU A 145 3.58 -8.14 -8.82
N GLY A 146 3.51 -8.02 -10.14
CA GLY A 146 3.77 -9.12 -11.05
C GLY A 146 3.40 -8.79 -12.47
N ARG A 147 3.65 -9.72 -13.38
CA ARG A 147 3.29 -9.60 -14.78
C ARG A 147 1.78 -9.67 -14.97
N TRP A 148 1.28 -9.04 -16.00
CA TRP A 148 -0.12 -9.18 -16.40
C TRP A 148 -0.46 -10.58 -16.89
N SER A 149 0.45 -11.23 -17.62
CA SER A 149 0.27 -12.54 -18.24
C SER A 149 1.54 -13.38 -18.13
N SER A 150 1.37 -14.70 -18.08
CA SER A 150 2.47 -15.67 -18.11
C SER A 150 3.28 -15.63 -19.40
N THR A 151 2.69 -15.13 -20.49
CA THR A 151 3.36 -14.98 -21.79
C THR A 151 4.30 -13.78 -21.86
N TYR A 152 4.24 -12.86 -20.86
CA TYR A 152 5.12 -11.69 -20.83
C TYR A 152 6.45 -12.04 -20.15
N THR A 153 7.53 -11.51 -20.71
CA THR A 153 8.90 -11.76 -20.21
C THR A 153 9.50 -10.57 -19.49
N ASN A 154 8.73 -9.47 -19.35
CA ASN A 154 9.17 -8.26 -18.65
C ASN A 154 9.31 -8.45 -17.15
N ASN A 155 10.18 -7.66 -16.53
CA ASN A 155 10.23 -7.50 -15.08
C ASN A 155 9.35 -6.32 -14.65
N VAL A 156 8.66 -6.49 -13.53
CA VAL A 156 7.84 -5.45 -12.91
C VAL A 156 8.55 -5.02 -11.63
N LYS A 157 8.82 -3.72 -11.52
CA LYS A 157 9.66 -3.15 -10.48
C LYS A 157 9.00 -1.95 -9.81
N ILE A 158 9.56 -1.53 -8.70
CA ILE A 158 9.40 -0.18 -8.15
C ILE A 158 10.77 0.50 -8.06
N ASN A 159 10.80 1.83 -8.24
CA ASN A 159 12.00 2.66 -8.24
C ASN A 159 13.03 2.23 -9.32
N GLY A 160 12.57 1.63 -10.41
CA GLY A 160 13.44 1.27 -11.54
C GLY A 160 13.97 2.53 -12.22
N GLY A 161 15.23 2.55 -12.63
CA GLY A 161 15.84 3.73 -13.26
C GLY A 161 16.61 4.63 -12.30
N GLY A 162 16.58 4.38 -11.01
CA GLY A 162 17.49 5.00 -10.02
C GLY A 162 17.13 6.41 -9.57
N PHE A 163 16.02 6.99 -10.03
CA PHE A 163 15.60 8.37 -9.71
C PHE A 163 14.23 8.44 -9.04
N GLY A 164 13.48 7.36 -9.05
CA GLY A 164 12.13 7.30 -8.50
C GLY A 164 12.13 6.98 -7.01
N HIS A 165 11.06 7.38 -6.35
CA HIS A 165 10.82 7.10 -4.95
C HIS A 165 9.39 6.59 -4.80
N SER A 166 9.22 5.54 -4.00
CA SER A 166 7.90 5.01 -3.64
C SER A 166 7.63 5.26 -2.17
N ALA A 167 6.39 5.57 -1.83
CA ALA A 167 5.97 5.85 -0.46
C ALA A 167 4.72 5.06 -0.09
N ILE A 168 4.62 4.68 1.18
CA ILE A 168 3.41 4.18 1.80
C ILE A 168 2.99 5.18 2.87
N THR A 169 1.73 5.56 2.87
CA THR A 169 1.11 6.34 3.94
C THR A 169 -0.13 5.60 4.44
N LEU A 170 -0.21 5.42 5.75
CA LEU A 170 -1.36 4.84 6.43
C LEU A 170 -1.92 5.89 7.38
N MET A 171 -3.24 6.12 7.33
CA MET A 171 -3.93 7.07 8.19
C MET A 171 -5.07 6.39 8.91
N GLU A 172 -5.08 6.44 10.24
CA GLU A 172 -6.24 6.02 11.02
C GLU A 172 -7.28 7.14 11.03
N ILE A 173 -8.52 6.79 10.67
CA ILE A 173 -9.66 7.71 10.54
C ILE A 173 -10.74 7.34 11.57
N ALA A 174 -11.14 8.29 12.38
CA ALA A 174 -12.24 8.16 13.34
C ALA A 174 -13.58 7.86 12.63
N GLN A 175 -14.44 7.04 13.27
CA GLN A 175 -15.80 6.75 12.82
C GLN A 175 -16.83 7.12 13.89
#